data_f838c058bbdffe5579419ad740ff464e
#
_entry.id   f838c058bbdffe5579419ad740ff464e
#
_cell.length_a   1.000
_cell.length_b   1.000
_cell.length_c   1.000
_cell.angle_alpha   90.00
_cell.angle_beta   90.00
_cell.angle_gamma   90.00
#
_symmetry.space_group_name_H-M   'P 1'
#
loop_
_entity.id
_entity.type
_entity.pdbx_description
1 polymer ?
#
loop_
_entity_poly.entity_id
_entity_poly.type
_entity_poly.pdbx_seq_one_letter_code
_entity_poly.pdbx_strand_id
1 'polypeptide(L)'
;MIPHGLRSAMVPNKALRIGRRQFLGAAVAAAAAAGCLRAAGAEEAKPQAAKIVVGAHPWVYAATQPKYDIYPILDRIFADMRYAGLDGIELMHTALYPDDAVSRIKALSQEHQLPVIGSSYGAAMWDPKQKTAVLENAEMVISRLAQVGGRTLGISVGDPGRKKTPEELDHQAVVLRAVRAICQRHGVMPNLHNHTYEVRDDMHDLRGTLERIPDFPLGPDLNWLLRGGVDPVTFIRQYKRQIVFLHLRDQEAGGRWSEALGEGDMDHAAIAKALHEIGFAGDAIIELAHERDFQPTRPLRESLKLSREYVHRVFGW
;
A
#
# COMPACT_ATOMS: atom_id res chain seq x y z
N MET A 1 52.64 -7.09 43.44
CA MET A 1 53.29 -5.83 43.84
C MET A 1 52.42 -4.67 43.36
N ILE A 2 51.74 -4.04 44.29
CA ILE A 2 50.98 -2.80 44.13
C ILE A 2 51.96 -1.68 44.52
N PRO A 3 51.88 -0.46 43.97
CA PRO A 3 51.26 0.64 44.70
C PRO A 3 50.35 1.55 43.83
N HIS A 4 49.17 1.94 44.35
CA HIS A 4 48.79 3.20 45.01
C HIS A 4 49.12 4.44 44.17
N GLY A 5 48.24 5.29 43.77
CA GLY A 5 47.02 5.91 44.30
C GLY A 5 47.13 7.40 43.98
N LEU A 6 46.09 8.10 43.56
CA LEU A 6 45.94 9.52 43.78
C LEU A 6 44.47 9.93 43.74
N ARG A 7 44.08 10.69 44.68
CA ARG A 7 42.75 11.11 45.14
C ARG A 7 42.18 12.24 44.31
N SER A 8 40.91 12.14 44.08
CA SER A 8 39.83 13.13 44.35
C SER A 8 40.18 14.64 44.41
N ALA A 9 39.47 15.40 43.58
CA ALA A 9 39.06 16.76 43.91
C ALA A 9 37.61 17.00 43.43
N MET A 10 36.70 17.04 44.39
CA MET A 10 35.35 17.56 44.27
C MET A 10 35.39 19.09 44.13
N VAL A 11 34.61 19.65 43.22
CA VAL A 11 34.30 21.10 43.19
C VAL A 11 32.77 21.22 43.28
N PRO A 12 32.26 22.11 44.16
CA PRO A 12 30.86 22.14 44.57
C PRO A 12 29.96 22.90 43.61
N ASN A 13 28.78 22.35 43.47
CA ASN A 13 27.64 22.87 42.73
C ASN A 13 27.00 24.07 43.46
N LYS A 14 27.06 25.27 42.89
CA LYS A 14 26.32 26.44 43.38
C LYS A 14 24.95 26.51 42.67
N ALA A 15 23.93 26.14 43.40
CA ALA A 15 22.54 26.38 43.06
C ALA A 15 22.22 27.87 43.14
N LEU A 16 21.84 28.47 42.03
CA LEU A 16 21.23 29.82 42.01
C LEU A 16 19.74 29.69 42.21
N ARG A 17 19.25 30.04 43.38
CA ARG A 17 17.83 30.30 43.66
C ARG A 17 17.51 31.71 43.16
N ILE A 18 16.65 31.85 42.14
CA ILE A 18 16.03 33.14 41.80
C ILE A 18 14.60 33.12 42.35
N GLY A 19 14.37 34.07 43.29
CA GLY A 19 13.13 34.23 44.03
C GLY A 19 11.97 34.75 43.17
N ARG A 20 10.80 34.22 43.48
CA ARG A 20 9.51 34.81 43.11
C ARG A 20 9.35 36.11 43.91
N ARG A 21 9.34 37.27 43.23
CA ARG A 21 8.62 38.51 43.60
C ARG A 21 9.19 39.67 42.80
N GLN A 22 8.34 40.22 42.02
CA GLN A 22 8.31 41.55 41.39
C GLN A 22 8.04 41.49 39.89
N PHE A 23 6.77 41.54 39.60
CA PHE A 23 6.19 42.31 38.50
C PHE A 23 4.67 42.38 38.72
N LEU A 24 4.31 43.25 39.67
CA LEU A 24 2.97 43.82 39.75
C LEU A 24 3.19 45.35 39.55
N GLY A 25 2.58 45.89 38.53
CA GLY A 25 2.44 47.36 38.45
C GLY A 25 2.70 47.91 37.04
N ALA A 26 1.72 47.87 36.17
CA ALA A 26 1.35 48.92 35.21
C ALA A 26 0.04 48.50 34.50
N ALA A 27 -1.06 48.74 35.19
CA ALA A 27 -2.38 48.82 34.55
C ALA A 27 -2.74 50.30 34.50
N VAL A 28 -3.55 50.64 33.52
CA VAL A 28 -4.44 51.79 33.36
C VAL A 28 -4.04 52.79 32.26
N ALA A 29 -4.97 52.79 31.31
CA ALA A 29 -5.49 53.87 30.49
C ALA A 29 -5.08 53.90 29.01
N ALA A 30 -5.94 53.34 28.17
CA ALA A 30 -6.48 54.00 26.97
C ALA A 30 -7.79 53.30 26.56
N ALA A 31 -8.89 53.91 26.92
CA ALA A 31 -10.23 53.52 26.46
C ALA A 31 -10.53 54.21 25.14
N ALA A 32 -11.37 53.57 24.34
CA ALA A 32 -12.27 54.08 23.29
C ALA A 32 -11.63 54.52 21.97
N ALA A 33 -11.62 53.59 21.02
CA ALA A 33 -12.05 53.85 19.66
C ALA A 33 -12.86 52.62 19.17
N ALA A 34 -14.17 52.68 19.24
CA ALA A 34 -15.09 51.72 18.66
C ALA A 34 -14.98 51.83 17.15
N GLY A 35 -14.29 50.91 16.52
CA GLY A 35 -14.28 50.67 15.09
C GLY A 35 -14.84 49.29 14.86
N CYS A 36 -16.10 49.21 14.32
CA CYS A 36 -16.66 47.99 13.81
C CYS A 36 -15.82 47.43 12.68
N LEU A 37 -14.87 46.57 13.00
CA LEU A 37 -14.27 45.64 12.05
C LEU A 37 -15.13 44.36 12.08
N ARG A 38 -16.03 44.25 11.07
CA ARG A 38 -16.65 42.98 10.70
C ARG A 38 -15.53 41.93 10.63
N ALA A 39 -15.55 40.98 11.54
CA ALA A 39 -14.84 39.73 11.38
C ALA A 39 -15.38 39.04 10.11
N ALA A 40 -14.69 39.22 9.00
CA ALA A 40 -14.82 38.32 7.87
C ALA A 40 -14.45 36.95 8.39
N GLY A 41 -15.43 36.07 8.53
CA GLY A 41 -15.19 34.69 8.89
C GLY A 41 -14.20 34.11 7.87
N ALA A 42 -13.00 33.86 8.32
CA ALA A 42 -12.11 32.96 7.60
C ALA A 42 -12.83 31.60 7.60
N GLU A 43 -13.46 31.28 6.50
CA GLU A 43 -13.94 29.94 6.21
C GLU A 43 -12.69 29.06 6.29
N GLU A 44 -12.58 28.25 7.34
CA GLU A 44 -11.51 27.27 7.45
C GLU A 44 -11.58 26.43 6.19
N ALA A 45 -10.58 26.58 5.31
CA ALA A 45 -10.45 25.79 4.11
C ALA A 45 -10.42 24.33 4.56
N LYS A 46 -11.48 23.59 4.24
CA LYS A 46 -11.53 22.15 4.47
C LYS A 46 -10.24 21.56 3.89
N PRO A 47 -9.50 20.73 4.64
CA PRO A 47 -8.30 20.12 4.11
C PRO A 47 -8.68 19.43 2.80
N GLN A 48 -8.04 19.84 1.72
CA GLN A 48 -8.25 19.26 0.40
C GLN A 48 -7.90 17.78 0.52
N ALA A 49 -8.87 16.91 0.30
CA ALA A 49 -8.65 15.46 0.36
C ALA A 49 -7.43 15.12 -0.52
N ALA A 50 -6.48 14.37 0.01
CA ALA A 50 -5.31 13.98 -0.76
C ALA A 50 -5.79 13.26 -2.02
N LYS A 51 -5.20 13.62 -3.18
CA LYS A 51 -5.54 12.98 -4.46
C LYS A 51 -5.22 11.49 -4.35
N ILE A 52 -6.21 10.64 -4.62
CA ILE A 52 -5.99 9.20 -4.75
C ILE A 52 -5.12 8.96 -6.00
N VAL A 53 -4.05 8.20 -5.84
CA VAL A 53 -3.18 7.79 -6.94
C VAL A 53 -3.76 6.52 -7.57
N VAL A 54 -4.01 6.55 -8.87
CA VAL A 54 -4.55 5.41 -9.63
C VAL A 54 -3.46 4.84 -10.52
N GLY A 55 -2.91 3.71 -10.14
CA GLY A 55 -1.91 2.98 -10.90
C GLY A 55 -2.44 1.71 -11.55
N ALA A 56 -1.52 0.91 -12.13
CA ALA A 56 -1.83 -0.43 -12.57
C ALA A 56 -0.74 -1.44 -12.21
N HIS A 57 -1.16 -2.70 -12.08
CA HIS A 57 -0.29 -3.86 -11.87
C HIS A 57 -0.07 -4.59 -13.20
N PRO A 58 1.16 -5.08 -13.51
CA PRO A 58 1.49 -5.68 -14.80
C PRO A 58 1.11 -7.16 -14.95
N TRP A 59 0.27 -7.71 -14.08
CA TRP A 59 -0.09 -9.14 -14.11
C TRP A 59 -0.58 -9.61 -15.49
N VAL A 60 -1.44 -8.83 -16.14
CA VAL A 60 -2.00 -9.16 -17.44
C VAL A 60 -0.93 -9.26 -18.56
N TYR A 61 0.18 -8.54 -18.41
CA TYR A 61 1.36 -8.69 -19.27
C TYR A 61 2.15 -9.94 -18.89
N ALA A 62 2.38 -10.17 -17.60
CA ALA A 62 3.11 -11.33 -17.09
C ALA A 62 2.47 -12.65 -17.53
N ALA A 63 1.16 -12.73 -17.53
CA ALA A 63 0.41 -13.93 -17.93
C ALA A 63 0.72 -14.39 -19.36
N THR A 64 1.22 -13.50 -20.23
CA THR A 64 1.61 -13.79 -21.61
C THR A 64 3.10 -14.10 -21.78
N GLN A 65 3.91 -13.96 -20.72
CA GLN A 65 5.36 -14.13 -20.76
C GLN A 65 5.80 -15.49 -20.23
N PRO A 66 6.89 -16.07 -20.76
CA PRO A 66 7.52 -17.24 -20.18
C PRO A 66 7.88 -16.99 -18.71
N LYS A 67 7.50 -17.93 -17.84
CA LYS A 67 7.77 -17.86 -16.38
C LYS A 67 7.22 -16.58 -15.70
N TYR A 68 6.24 -15.92 -16.29
CA TYR A 68 5.68 -14.64 -15.82
C TYR A 68 6.72 -13.52 -15.70
N ASP A 69 7.83 -13.61 -16.46
CA ASP A 69 8.91 -12.63 -16.41
C ASP A 69 8.59 -11.40 -17.26
N ILE A 70 8.30 -10.28 -16.58
CA ILE A 70 8.02 -8.99 -17.22
C ILE A 70 9.27 -8.16 -17.50
N TYR A 71 10.44 -8.56 -16.96
CA TYR A 71 11.63 -7.73 -17.04
C TYR A 71 12.06 -7.37 -18.49
N PRO A 72 11.99 -8.32 -19.47
CA PRO A 72 12.33 -7.99 -20.85
C PRO A 72 11.43 -6.95 -21.51
N ILE A 73 10.17 -6.84 -21.06
CA ILE A 73 9.13 -5.99 -21.67
C ILE A 73 8.73 -4.78 -20.81
N LEU A 74 9.53 -4.43 -19.79
CA LEU A 74 9.22 -3.30 -18.88
C LEU A 74 9.01 -1.99 -19.64
N ASP A 75 9.83 -1.69 -20.67
CA ASP A 75 9.69 -0.48 -21.48
C ASP A 75 8.29 -0.37 -22.09
N ARG A 76 7.80 -1.44 -22.72
CA ARG A 76 6.45 -1.50 -23.27
C ARG A 76 5.39 -1.30 -22.16
N ILE A 77 5.57 -1.92 -20.99
CA ILE A 77 4.62 -1.80 -19.90
C ILE A 77 4.52 -0.35 -19.41
N PHE A 78 5.67 0.32 -19.21
CA PHE A 78 5.70 1.72 -18.81
C PHE A 78 5.04 2.63 -19.86
N ALA A 79 5.35 2.42 -21.15
CA ALA A 79 4.77 3.16 -22.26
C ALA A 79 3.23 3.00 -22.33
N ASP A 80 2.75 1.75 -22.24
CA ASP A 80 1.32 1.42 -22.31
C ASP A 80 0.54 2.00 -21.11
N MET A 81 1.10 1.91 -19.90
CA MET A 81 0.48 2.47 -18.69
C MET A 81 0.45 4.01 -18.72
N ARG A 82 1.53 4.64 -19.22
CA ARG A 82 1.54 6.08 -19.43
C ARG A 82 0.52 6.53 -20.47
N TYR A 83 0.43 5.80 -21.58
CA TYR A 83 -0.60 6.02 -22.61
C TYR A 83 -2.02 5.96 -22.04
N ALA A 84 -2.27 5.00 -21.16
CA ALA A 84 -3.56 4.83 -20.47
C ALA A 84 -3.90 5.96 -19.49
N GLY A 85 -3.00 6.89 -19.21
CA GLY A 85 -3.23 8.00 -18.27
C GLY A 85 -3.16 7.58 -16.79
N LEU A 86 -2.44 6.51 -16.49
CA LEU A 86 -2.22 6.07 -15.12
C LEU A 86 -1.25 6.99 -14.38
N ASP A 87 -1.44 7.14 -13.07
CA ASP A 87 -0.59 7.98 -12.22
C ASP A 87 0.72 7.28 -11.81
N GLY A 88 0.82 5.95 -11.99
CA GLY A 88 2.02 5.18 -11.67
C GLY A 88 1.86 3.68 -11.89
N ILE A 89 2.93 2.94 -11.58
CA ILE A 89 2.99 1.48 -11.71
C ILE A 89 3.22 0.82 -10.35
N GLU A 90 2.50 -0.26 -10.05
CA GLU A 90 2.90 -1.26 -9.07
C GLU A 90 3.69 -2.35 -9.78
N LEU A 91 4.88 -2.67 -9.32
CA LEU A 91 5.74 -3.70 -9.90
C LEU A 91 5.38 -5.10 -9.37
N MET A 92 5.74 -6.13 -10.12
CA MET A 92 5.95 -7.47 -9.56
C MET A 92 7.35 -7.52 -8.95
N HIS A 93 7.49 -8.08 -7.74
CA HIS A 93 8.78 -8.13 -7.04
C HIS A 93 9.89 -8.80 -7.84
N THR A 94 9.56 -9.75 -8.72
CA THR A 94 10.54 -10.42 -9.60
C THR A 94 11.22 -9.46 -10.58
N ALA A 95 10.58 -8.35 -10.94
CA ALA A 95 11.20 -7.31 -11.76
C ALA A 95 12.36 -6.57 -11.04
N LEU A 96 12.45 -6.72 -9.72
CA LEU A 96 13.51 -6.14 -8.90
C LEU A 96 14.69 -7.10 -8.69
N TYR A 97 14.67 -8.33 -9.25
CA TYR A 97 15.72 -9.33 -9.04
C TYR A 97 17.01 -9.08 -9.85
N PRO A 98 16.97 -8.65 -11.12
CA PRO A 98 18.18 -8.43 -11.88
C PRO A 98 19.09 -7.35 -11.26
N ASP A 99 20.40 -7.48 -11.44
CA ASP A 99 21.37 -6.57 -10.80
C ASP A 99 21.24 -5.12 -11.32
N ASP A 100 20.85 -4.95 -12.57
CA ASP A 100 20.61 -3.65 -13.19
C ASP A 100 19.16 -3.13 -12.99
N ALA A 101 18.30 -3.86 -12.25
CA ALA A 101 16.88 -3.52 -12.09
C ALA A 101 16.65 -2.08 -11.60
N VAL A 102 17.40 -1.65 -10.60
CA VAL A 102 17.25 -0.32 -10.02
C VAL A 102 17.56 0.77 -11.05
N SER A 103 18.66 0.67 -11.78
CA SER A 103 19.04 1.66 -12.78
C SER A 103 18.07 1.68 -13.94
N ARG A 104 17.67 0.52 -14.44
CA ARG A 104 16.75 0.37 -15.56
C ARG A 104 15.35 0.90 -15.22
N ILE A 105 14.78 0.50 -14.06
CA ILE A 105 13.44 0.94 -13.66
C ILE A 105 13.42 2.45 -13.41
N LYS A 106 14.48 3.04 -12.81
CA LYS A 106 14.60 4.49 -12.68
C LYS A 106 14.61 5.20 -14.05
N ALA A 107 15.38 4.69 -15.00
CA ALA A 107 15.44 5.25 -16.34
C ALA A 107 14.06 5.22 -17.02
N LEU A 108 13.36 4.07 -16.99
CA LEU A 108 12.01 3.93 -17.56
C LEU A 108 10.98 4.83 -16.85
N SER A 109 11.04 4.92 -15.52
CA SER A 109 10.16 5.81 -14.76
C SER A 109 10.33 7.28 -15.15
N GLN A 110 11.57 7.72 -15.38
CA GLN A 110 11.89 9.07 -15.83
C GLN A 110 11.47 9.30 -17.29
N GLU A 111 11.83 8.39 -18.18
CA GLU A 111 11.54 8.46 -19.62
C GLU A 111 10.04 8.55 -19.89
N HIS A 112 9.25 7.66 -19.27
CA HIS A 112 7.80 7.62 -19.45
C HIS A 112 7.05 8.55 -18.50
N GLN A 113 7.72 9.25 -17.56
CA GLN A 113 7.09 10.06 -16.52
C GLN A 113 6.01 9.27 -15.76
N LEU A 114 6.31 8.01 -15.44
CA LEU A 114 5.43 7.11 -14.73
C LEU A 114 6.14 6.62 -13.45
N PRO A 115 5.81 7.17 -12.27
CA PRO A 115 6.46 6.79 -11.02
C PRO A 115 6.12 5.36 -10.59
N VAL A 116 7.05 4.71 -9.90
CA VAL A 116 6.79 3.46 -9.20
C VAL A 116 6.03 3.76 -7.92
N ILE A 117 4.84 3.19 -7.76
CA ILE A 117 4.00 3.32 -6.55
C ILE A 117 4.44 2.30 -5.50
N GLY A 118 4.59 1.05 -5.91
CA GLY A 118 4.85 -0.05 -5.02
C GLY A 118 5.23 -1.33 -5.76
N SER A 119 5.18 -2.43 -5.04
CA SER A 119 5.36 -3.77 -5.61
C SER A 119 4.47 -4.79 -4.92
N SER A 120 3.94 -5.75 -5.66
CA SER A 120 3.40 -6.98 -5.09
C SER A 120 4.54 -7.88 -4.63
N TYR A 121 4.34 -8.63 -3.55
CA TYR A 121 5.29 -9.55 -2.97
C TYR A 121 4.58 -10.79 -2.43
N GLY A 122 4.96 -11.97 -2.92
CA GLY A 122 4.39 -13.25 -2.50
C GLY A 122 5.47 -14.21 -2.01
N ALA A 123 5.24 -14.83 -0.84
CA ALA A 123 6.13 -15.84 -0.29
C ALA A 123 5.40 -16.79 0.66
N ALA A 124 5.91 -18.02 0.85
CA ALA A 124 5.38 -18.98 1.80
C ALA A 124 5.76 -18.60 3.25
N MET A 125 5.13 -17.54 3.78
CA MET A 125 5.44 -17.00 5.12
C MET A 125 4.99 -17.89 6.26
N TRP A 126 4.10 -18.84 5.97
CA TRP A 126 3.60 -19.84 6.90
C TRP A 126 4.56 -21.00 7.12
N ASP A 127 5.53 -21.23 6.18
CA ASP A 127 6.47 -22.36 6.25
C ASP A 127 7.73 -21.99 7.02
N PRO A 128 8.00 -22.60 8.20
CA PRO A 128 9.20 -22.33 8.98
C PRO A 128 10.51 -22.63 8.25
N LYS A 129 10.48 -23.54 7.27
CA LYS A 129 11.67 -23.89 6.48
C LYS A 129 12.07 -22.77 5.50
N GLN A 130 11.12 -21.91 5.14
CA GLN A 130 11.35 -20.83 4.19
C GLN A 130 11.73 -19.50 4.85
N LYS A 131 11.63 -19.39 6.18
CA LYS A 131 11.79 -18.12 6.91
C LYS A 131 13.05 -17.34 6.51
N THR A 132 14.21 -17.97 6.54
CA THR A 132 15.48 -17.28 6.22
C THR A 132 15.48 -16.77 4.79
N ALA A 133 15.15 -17.63 3.82
CA ALA A 133 15.10 -17.27 2.41
C ALA A 133 14.07 -16.15 2.13
N VAL A 134 12.90 -16.21 2.78
CA VAL A 134 11.85 -15.16 2.67
C VAL A 134 12.38 -13.83 3.18
N LEU A 135 13.05 -13.79 4.33
CA LEU A 135 13.54 -12.54 4.91
C LEU A 135 14.71 -11.94 4.13
N GLU A 136 15.63 -12.76 3.63
CA GLU A 136 16.73 -12.31 2.76
C GLU A 136 16.20 -11.76 1.44
N ASN A 137 15.23 -12.45 0.83
CA ASN A 137 14.59 -11.98 -0.38
C ASN A 137 13.79 -10.70 -0.15
N ALA A 138 13.04 -10.60 0.96
CA ALA A 138 12.30 -9.40 1.32
C ALA A 138 13.22 -8.20 1.54
N GLU A 139 14.37 -8.35 2.21
CA GLU A 139 15.35 -7.28 2.40
C GLU A 139 15.85 -6.75 1.05
N MET A 140 16.23 -7.62 0.13
CA MET A 140 16.70 -7.25 -1.20
C MET A 140 15.60 -6.53 -2.00
N VAL A 141 14.38 -7.09 -2.04
CA VAL A 141 13.25 -6.53 -2.79
C VAL A 141 12.86 -5.16 -2.24
N ILE A 142 12.67 -5.03 -0.93
CA ILE A 142 12.21 -3.80 -0.28
C ILE A 142 13.27 -2.69 -0.40
N SER A 143 14.56 -3.04 -0.24
CA SER A 143 15.65 -2.09 -0.46
C SER A 143 15.68 -1.55 -1.89
N ARG A 144 15.56 -2.44 -2.88
CA ARG A 144 15.54 -2.05 -4.30
C ARG A 144 14.26 -1.28 -4.66
N LEU A 145 13.11 -1.67 -4.09
CA LEU A 145 11.84 -0.95 -4.26
C LEU A 145 11.94 0.50 -3.76
N ALA A 146 12.47 0.71 -2.56
CA ALA A 146 12.68 2.05 -2.02
C ALA A 146 13.62 2.89 -2.92
N GLN A 147 14.68 2.27 -3.46
CA GLN A 147 15.60 2.95 -4.36
C GLN A 147 14.94 3.41 -5.67
N VAL A 148 13.94 2.70 -6.18
CA VAL A 148 13.19 3.11 -7.38
C VAL A 148 12.01 4.04 -7.08
N GLY A 149 11.83 4.43 -5.81
CA GLY A 149 10.79 5.38 -5.38
C GLY A 149 9.46 4.73 -4.96
N GLY A 150 9.41 3.39 -4.91
CA GLY A 150 8.22 2.68 -4.44
C GLY A 150 8.02 2.86 -2.93
N ARG A 151 6.77 3.10 -2.54
CA ARG A 151 6.39 3.41 -1.16
C ARG A 151 5.45 2.40 -0.52
N THR A 152 4.93 1.43 -1.28
CA THR A 152 4.01 0.40 -0.79
C THR A 152 4.45 -1.00 -1.18
N LEU A 153 4.15 -2.00 -0.32
CA LEU A 153 4.40 -3.41 -0.58
C LEU A 153 3.13 -4.22 -0.28
N GLY A 154 2.47 -4.72 -1.34
CA GLY A 154 1.32 -5.62 -1.24
C GLY A 154 1.78 -7.05 -0.98
N ILE A 155 1.46 -7.61 0.18
CA ILE A 155 2.00 -8.89 0.66
C ILE A 155 0.95 -9.99 0.57
N SER A 156 1.25 -11.06 -0.18
CA SER A 156 0.56 -12.34 -0.17
C SER A 156 1.36 -13.36 0.62
N VAL A 157 0.70 -14.04 1.55
CA VAL A 157 1.38 -14.88 2.56
C VAL A 157 1.63 -16.33 2.12
N GLY A 158 1.20 -16.68 0.90
CA GLY A 158 1.37 -18.01 0.31
C GLY A 158 0.29 -19.01 0.72
N ASP A 159 -0.03 -19.94 -0.19
CA ASP A 159 -1.06 -20.98 -0.04
C ASP A 159 -0.40 -22.35 0.14
N PRO A 160 -0.66 -23.08 1.25
CA PRO A 160 -0.27 -24.49 1.39
C PRO A 160 -1.20 -25.46 0.64
N GLY A 161 -2.21 -24.98 -0.10
CA GLY A 161 -3.25 -25.80 -0.75
C GLY A 161 -4.29 -26.36 0.22
N ARG A 162 -4.29 -25.92 1.49
CA ARG A 162 -5.20 -26.33 2.57
C ARG A 162 -5.33 -25.24 3.60
N LYS A 163 -6.23 -25.41 4.58
CA LYS A 163 -6.25 -24.55 5.77
C LYS A 163 -4.91 -24.59 6.51
N LYS A 164 -4.39 -23.43 6.87
CA LYS A 164 -3.23 -23.29 7.76
C LYS A 164 -3.57 -23.71 9.18
N THR A 165 -2.63 -24.37 9.85
CA THR A 165 -2.77 -24.70 11.27
C THR A 165 -2.54 -23.45 12.14
N PRO A 166 -2.92 -23.47 13.43
CA PRO A 166 -2.59 -22.38 14.35
C PRO A 166 -1.09 -22.08 14.42
N GLU A 167 -0.23 -23.10 14.40
CA GLU A 167 1.23 -22.97 14.46
C GLU A 167 1.78 -22.33 13.18
N GLU A 168 1.21 -22.66 12.02
CA GLU A 168 1.55 -22.02 10.73
C GLU A 168 1.14 -20.54 10.71
N LEU A 169 -0.02 -20.21 11.26
CA LEU A 169 -0.46 -18.81 11.41
C LEU A 169 0.41 -18.05 12.43
N ASP A 170 0.83 -18.69 13.53
CA ASP A 170 1.78 -18.11 14.49
C ASP A 170 3.12 -17.81 13.82
N HIS A 171 3.62 -18.76 13.03
CA HIS A 171 4.86 -18.58 12.27
C HIS A 171 4.73 -17.47 11.22
N GLN A 172 3.65 -17.47 10.44
CA GLN A 172 3.34 -16.43 9.46
C GLN A 172 3.37 -15.04 10.10
N ALA A 173 2.76 -14.89 11.28
CA ALA A 173 2.76 -13.64 12.01
C ALA A 173 4.17 -13.19 12.44
N VAL A 174 5.04 -14.14 12.82
CA VAL A 174 6.45 -13.83 13.13
C VAL A 174 7.18 -13.31 11.89
N VAL A 175 7.00 -13.96 10.73
CA VAL A 175 7.63 -13.53 9.46
C VAL A 175 7.09 -12.17 9.03
N LEU A 176 5.76 -11.96 9.08
CA LEU A 176 5.15 -10.68 8.74
C LEU A 176 5.63 -9.51 9.59
N ARG A 177 5.82 -9.72 10.92
CA ARG A 177 6.43 -8.68 11.79
C ARG A 177 7.86 -8.36 11.37
N ALA A 178 8.65 -9.36 10.97
CA ALA A 178 10.01 -9.14 10.49
C ALA A 178 10.01 -8.38 9.14
N VAL A 179 9.15 -8.76 8.19
CA VAL A 179 8.99 -8.03 6.92
C VAL A 179 8.53 -6.60 7.16
N ARG A 180 7.57 -6.37 8.08
CA ARG A 180 7.14 -5.02 8.49
C ARG A 180 8.31 -4.18 9.03
N ALA A 181 9.18 -4.77 9.84
CA ALA A 181 10.36 -4.09 10.35
C ALA A 181 11.36 -3.74 9.23
N ILE A 182 11.51 -4.61 8.22
CA ILE A 182 12.29 -4.31 7.01
C ILE A 182 11.67 -3.11 6.27
N CYS A 183 10.37 -3.16 6.00
CA CYS A 183 9.66 -2.06 5.34
C CYS A 183 9.85 -0.72 6.07
N GLN A 184 9.74 -0.72 7.40
CA GLN A 184 9.94 0.49 8.22
C GLN A 184 11.34 1.09 8.07
N ARG A 185 12.41 0.26 8.01
CA ARG A 185 13.77 0.74 7.79
C ARG A 185 13.96 1.44 6.44
N HIS A 186 13.22 0.99 5.43
CA HIS A 186 13.31 1.52 4.07
C HIS A 186 12.22 2.55 3.73
N GLY A 187 11.36 2.93 4.68
CA GLY A 187 10.27 3.88 4.44
C GLY A 187 9.16 3.37 3.52
N VAL A 188 8.98 2.04 3.45
CA VAL A 188 7.94 1.39 2.66
C VAL A 188 6.77 0.99 3.56
N MET A 189 5.54 1.20 3.12
CA MET A 189 4.32 0.80 3.83
C MET A 189 3.91 -0.61 3.41
N PRO A 190 3.97 -1.63 4.29
CA PRO A 190 3.45 -2.95 3.97
C PRO A 190 1.92 -2.97 4.08
N ASN A 191 1.28 -3.77 3.27
CA ASN A 191 -0.14 -4.07 3.39
C ASN A 191 -0.41 -5.53 3.02
N LEU A 192 -1.43 -6.16 3.64
CA LEU A 192 -1.86 -7.50 3.27
C LEU A 192 -2.75 -7.43 2.04
N HIS A 193 -2.26 -7.99 0.95
CA HIS A 193 -3.04 -8.30 -0.25
C HIS A 193 -3.66 -9.69 -0.10
N ASN A 194 -4.85 -9.87 -0.63
CA ASN A 194 -5.52 -11.17 -0.60
C ASN A 194 -5.79 -11.73 -1.99
N HIS A 195 -5.63 -13.03 -2.11
CA HIS A 195 -6.26 -13.88 -3.12
C HIS A 195 -7.44 -14.64 -2.48
N THR A 196 -8.07 -15.52 -3.23
CA THR A 196 -9.16 -16.37 -2.71
C THR A 196 -8.73 -17.17 -1.49
N TYR A 197 -7.49 -17.67 -1.45
CA TYR A 197 -7.05 -18.58 -0.39
C TYR A 197 -6.88 -17.89 0.97
N GLU A 198 -6.60 -16.59 1.04
CA GLU A 198 -6.55 -15.88 2.32
C GLU A 198 -7.95 -15.60 2.88
N VAL A 199 -8.97 -15.55 2.01
CA VAL A 199 -10.32 -15.12 2.41
C VAL A 199 -11.41 -16.20 2.31
N ARG A 200 -11.11 -17.36 1.74
CA ARG A 200 -11.99 -18.54 1.78
C ARG A 200 -12.16 -19.04 3.22
N ASP A 201 -13.08 -19.97 3.43
CA ASP A 201 -13.33 -20.64 4.73
C ASP A 201 -13.60 -19.63 5.86
N ASP A 202 -14.48 -18.66 5.60
CA ASP A 202 -14.80 -17.58 6.53
C ASP A 202 -13.59 -16.71 6.87
N MET A 203 -12.77 -16.41 5.88
CA MET A 203 -11.53 -15.63 6.01
C MET A 203 -10.54 -16.23 7.01
N HIS A 204 -10.45 -17.55 7.10
CA HIS A 204 -9.65 -18.25 8.10
C HIS A 204 -8.21 -17.74 8.19
N ASP A 205 -7.52 -17.60 7.05
CA ASP A 205 -6.12 -17.13 7.02
C ASP A 205 -6.02 -15.66 7.41
N LEU A 206 -6.82 -14.78 6.78
CA LEU A 206 -6.78 -13.36 7.04
C LEU A 206 -7.17 -13.04 8.49
N ARG A 207 -8.26 -13.62 9.00
CA ARG A 207 -8.67 -13.43 10.39
C ARG A 207 -7.63 -13.95 11.37
N GLY A 208 -7.14 -15.18 11.14
CA GLY A 208 -6.10 -15.77 11.98
C GLY A 208 -4.82 -14.95 11.99
N THR A 209 -4.48 -14.31 10.87
CA THR A 209 -3.34 -13.36 10.79
C THR A 209 -3.63 -12.10 11.61
N LEU A 210 -4.82 -11.50 11.44
CA LEU A 210 -5.19 -10.27 12.14
C LEU A 210 -5.43 -10.47 13.64
N GLU A 211 -5.84 -11.65 14.10
CA GLU A 211 -5.86 -11.98 15.54
C GLU A 211 -4.47 -11.89 16.16
N ARG A 212 -3.42 -12.19 15.40
CA ARG A 212 -2.02 -12.16 15.82
C ARG A 212 -1.34 -10.82 15.61
N ILE A 213 -1.79 -10.07 14.59
CA ILE A 213 -1.25 -8.74 14.23
C ILE A 213 -2.44 -7.83 13.87
N PRO A 214 -3.22 -7.36 14.86
CA PRO A 214 -4.50 -6.69 14.63
C PRO A 214 -4.38 -5.32 13.92
N ASP A 215 -3.22 -4.71 13.94
CA ASP A 215 -2.92 -3.40 13.36
C ASP A 215 -2.20 -3.47 12.00
N PHE A 216 -2.13 -4.66 11.37
CA PHE A 216 -1.45 -4.77 10.09
C PHE A 216 -2.28 -4.09 8.99
N PRO A 217 -1.69 -3.18 8.17
CA PRO A 217 -2.42 -2.50 7.11
C PRO A 217 -2.94 -3.47 6.04
N LEU A 218 -4.06 -3.14 5.41
CA LEU A 218 -4.73 -3.96 4.41
C LEU A 218 -4.69 -3.28 3.04
N GLY A 219 -4.43 -4.09 2.02
CA GLY A 219 -4.52 -3.74 0.61
C GLY A 219 -5.38 -4.75 -0.15
N PRO A 220 -6.71 -4.80 0.13
CA PRO A 220 -7.54 -5.84 -0.42
C PRO A 220 -7.63 -5.78 -1.96
N ASP A 221 -7.59 -6.95 -2.58
CA ASP A 221 -8.12 -7.15 -3.93
C ASP A 221 -9.63 -7.45 -3.82
N LEU A 222 -10.44 -6.51 -4.29
CA LEU A 222 -11.89 -6.56 -4.11
C LEU A 222 -12.56 -7.68 -4.91
N ASN A 223 -11.97 -8.07 -6.05
CA ASN A 223 -12.47 -9.19 -6.84
C ASN A 223 -12.15 -10.53 -6.18
N TRP A 224 -10.93 -10.69 -5.62
CA TRP A 224 -10.60 -11.90 -4.88
C TRP A 224 -11.40 -12.06 -3.59
N LEU A 225 -11.84 -10.96 -2.93
CA LEU A 225 -12.83 -11.02 -1.84
C LEU A 225 -14.12 -11.67 -2.35
N LEU A 226 -14.69 -11.13 -3.44
CA LEU A 226 -15.94 -11.64 -4.04
C LEU A 226 -15.82 -13.13 -4.42
N ARG A 227 -14.72 -13.51 -5.06
CA ARG A 227 -14.43 -14.93 -5.42
C ARG A 227 -14.25 -15.83 -4.21
N GLY A 228 -13.80 -15.28 -3.09
CA GLY A 228 -13.71 -15.97 -1.80
C GLY A 228 -15.01 -16.01 -1.00
N GLY A 229 -16.11 -15.49 -1.56
CA GLY A 229 -17.42 -15.44 -0.90
C GLY A 229 -17.56 -14.30 0.11
N VAL A 230 -16.70 -13.30 0.05
CA VAL A 230 -16.72 -12.13 0.93
C VAL A 230 -17.26 -10.93 0.17
N ASP A 231 -18.32 -10.28 0.69
CA ASP A 231 -18.85 -9.05 0.10
C ASP A 231 -17.87 -7.88 0.28
N PRO A 232 -17.37 -7.27 -0.83
CA PRO A 232 -16.39 -6.19 -0.75
C PRO A 232 -16.88 -4.97 0.03
N VAL A 233 -18.16 -4.62 -0.08
CA VAL A 233 -18.74 -3.45 0.61
C VAL A 233 -18.76 -3.66 2.13
N THR A 234 -19.15 -4.86 2.56
CA THR A 234 -19.11 -5.25 3.97
C THR A 234 -17.69 -5.26 4.50
N PHE A 235 -16.73 -5.82 3.74
CA PHE A 235 -15.32 -5.83 4.09
C PHE A 235 -14.76 -4.41 4.26
N ILE A 236 -15.02 -3.50 3.31
CA ILE A 236 -14.58 -2.10 3.36
C ILE A 236 -15.11 -1.42 4.64
N ARG A 237 -16.38 -1.58 4.95
CA ARG A 237 -16.99 -0.99 6.15
C ARG A 237 -16.48 -1.59 7.44
N GLN A 238 -16.13 -2.89 7.45
CA GLN A 238 -15.58 -3.57 8.62
C GLN A 238 -14.16 -3.08 8.94
N TYR A 239 -13.28 -3.01 7.93
CA TYR A 239 -11.85 -2.74 8.14
C TYR A 239 -11.47 -1.25 7.99
N LYS A 240 -12.30 -0.43 7.38
CA LYS A 240 -12.18 1.06 7.36
C LYS A 240 -10.74 1.59 7.19
N ARG A 241 -10.24 2.26 8.25
CA ARG A 241 -8.93 2.92 8.25
C ARG A 241 -7.74 1.96 8.15
N GLN A 242 -7.95 0.67 8.31
CA GLN A 242 -6.91 -0.32 8.11
C GLN A 242 -6.61 -0.52 6.61
N ILE A 243 -7.55 -0.16 5.73
CA ILE A 243 -7.39 -0.23 4.29
C ILE A 243 -6.58 0.99 3.81
N VAL A 244 -5.37 0.73 3.31
CA VAL A 244 -4.42 1.75 2.84
C VAL A 244 -4.09 1.63 1.35
N PHE A 245 -4.60 0.59 0.70
CA PHE A 245 -4.30 0.24 -0.68
C PHE A 245 -5.45 -0.60 -1.24
N LEU A 246 -5.66 -0.63 -2.55
CA LEU A 246 -6.68 -1.45 -3.20
C LEU A 246 -6.19 -2.02 -4.51
N HIS A 247 -6.61 -3.27 -4.84
CA HIS A 247 -6.68 -3.73 -6.21
C HIS A 247 -8.11 -3.72 -6.73
N LEU A 248 -8.27 -3.14 -7.92
CA LEU A 248 -9.53 -3.06 -8.65
C LEU A 248 -9.49 -3.99 -9.86
N ARG A 249 -10.41 -4.92 -9.88
CA ARG A 249 -10.67 -5.84 -11.00
C ARG A 249 -12.15 -5.84 -11.31
N ASP A 250 -12.53 -6.46 -12.41
CA ASP A 250 -13.92 -6.67 -12.75
C ASP A 250 -14.13 -8.08 -13.35
N GLN A 251 -15.32 -8.61 -13.19
CA GLN A 251 -15.71 -9.92 -13.71
C GLN A 251 -17.18 -9.93 -14.09
N GLU A 252 -17.53 -10.76 -15.06
CA GLU A 252 -18.91 -11.12 -15.41
C GLU A 252 -19.57 -11.94 -14.29
N ALA A 253 -20.91 -12.00 -14.26
CA ALA A 253 -21.67 -12.75 -13.26
C ALA A 253 -21.26 -14.24 -13.18
N GLY A 254 -20.77 -14.82 -14.26
CA GLY A 254 -20.22 -16.18 -14.30
C GLY A 254 -18.82 -16.33 -13.68
N GLY A 255 -18.22 -15.26 -13.17
CA GLY A 255 -16.88 -15.26 -12.58
C GLY A 255 -15.74 -15.17 -13.59
N ARG A 256 -16.03 -14.97 -14.87
CA ARG A 256 -15.05 -14.73 -15.92
C ARG A 256 -14.55 -13.29 -15.82
N TRP A 257 -13.24 -13.04 -15.90
CA TRP A 257 -12.71 -11.68 -15.87
C TRP A 257 -13.09 -10.91 -17.14
N SER A 258 -13.49 -9.66 -16.96
CA SER A 258 -13.73 -8.72 -18.06
C SER A 258 -12.42 -8.21 -18.65
N GLU A 259 -12.46 -7.76 -19.90
CA GLU A 259 -11.28 -7.23 -20.59
C GLU A 259 -10.83 -5.87 -20.04
N ALA A 260 -11.79 -5.07 -19.53
CA ALA A 260 -11.53 -3.82 -18.82
C ALA A 260 -12.50 -3.64 -17.65
N LEU A 261 -12.14 -2.77 -16.70
CA LEU A 261 -13.04 -2.34 -15.62
C LEU A 261 -14.29 -1.67 -16.23
N GLY A 262 -15.46 -2.02 -15.71
CA GLY A 262 -16.75 -1.52 -16.16
C GLY A 262 -17.39 -2.31 -17.30
N GLU A 263 -16.74 -3.39 -17.72
CA GLU A 263 -17.29 -4.34 -18.70
C GLU A 263 -17.80 -5.62 -18.02
N GLY A 264 -17.64 -5.73 -16.69
CA GLY A 264 -18.16 -6.81 -15.87
C GLY A 264 -19.42 -6.41 -15.10
N ASP A 265 -19.74 -7.20 -14.10
CA ASP A 265 -20.97 -7.12 -13.30
C ASP A 265 -20.70 -6.76 -11.83
N MET A 266 -19.45 -6.40 -11.44
CA MET A 266 -19.17 -5.97 -10.08
C MET A 266 -19.83 -4.61 -9.79
N ASP A 267 -20.50 -4.48 -8.64
CA ASP A 267 -21.11 -3.22 -8.23
C ASP A 267 -20.06 -2.21 -7.73
N HIS A 268 -19.27 -1.68 -8.67
CA HIS A 268 -18.26 -0.66 -8.37
C HIS A 268 -18.87 0.64 -7.84
N ALA A 269 -20.15 0.95 -8.13
CA ALA A 269 -20.82 2.12 -7.58
C ALA A 269 -21.03 1.99 -6.07
N ALA A 270 -21.49 0.81 -5.60
CA ALA A 270 -21.60 0.52 -4.16
C ALA A 270 -20.23 0.49 -3.47
N ILE A 271 -19.21 -0.07 -4.14
CA ILE A 271 -17.82 -0.08 -3.65
C ILE A 271 -17.29 1.36 -3.51
N ALA A 272 -17.43 2.20 -4.53
CA ALA A 272 -17.01 3.60 -4.51
C ALA A 272 -17.69 4.37 -3.38
N LYS A 273 -19.01 4.19 -3.22
CA LYS A 273 -19.76 4.78 -2.11
C LYS A 273 -19.19 4.37 -0.74
N ALA A 274 -18.93 3.07 -0.54
CA ALA A 274 -18.37 2.57 0.73
C ALA A 274 -16.97 3.14 1.00
N LEU A 275 -16.11 3.25 -0.01
CA LEU A 275 -14.78 3.85 0.11
C LEU A 275 -14.84 5.35 0.46
N HIS A 276 -15.78 6.09 -0.13
CA HIS A 276 -16.02 7.49 0.22
C HIS A 276 -16.55 7.62 1.66
N GLU A 277 -17.48 6.75 2.08
CA GLU A 277 -18.03 6.73 3.45
C GLU A 277 -16.95 6.53 4.52
N ILE A 278 -15.93 5.71 4.25
CA ILE A 278 -14.82 5.49 5.18
C ILE A 278 -13.71 6.54 5.09
N GLY A 279 -13.77 7.46 4.10
CA GLY A 279 -12.72 8.44 3.83
C GLY A 279 -11.43 7.79 3.34
N PHE A 280 -11.53 6.81 2.42
CA PHE A 280 -10.34 6.15 1.85
C PHE A 280 -9.38 7.18 1.25
N ALA A 281 -8.09 7.05 1.58
CA ALA A 281 -7.03 7.96 1.16
C ALA A 281 -5.75 7.22 0.73
N GLY A 282 -5.87 5.94 0.39
CA GLY A 282 -4.77 5.09 -0.08
C GLY A 282 -4.58 5.16 -1.60
N ASP A 283 -3.71 4.28 -2.11
CA ASP A 283 -3.52 4.11 -3.55
C ASP A 283 -4.48 3.04 -4.10
N ALA A 284 -4.95 3.21 -5.34
CA ALA A 284 -5.81 2.27 -6.04
C ALA A 284 -5.11 1.74 -7.30
N ILE A 285 -5.06 0.43 -7.44
CA ILE A 285 -4.35 -0.22 -8.54
C ILE A 285 -5.33 -1.00 -9.40
N ILE A 286 -5.36 -0.70 -10.68
CA ILE A 286 -6.07 -1.48 -11.68
C ILE A 286 -5.24 -2.74 -11.96
N GLU A 287 -5.81 -3.91 -11.71
CA GLU A 287 -5.15 -5.17 -12.01
C GLU A 287 -6.03 -6.03 -12.92
N LEU A 288 -5.81 -5.89 -14.22
CA LEU A 288 -6.50 -6.71 -15.22
C LEU A 288 -5.96 -8.15 -15.21
N ALA A 289 -6.83 -9.09 -15.46
CA ALA A 289 -6.50 -10.49 -15.67
C ALA A 289 -7.38 -11.05 -16.79
N HIS A 290 -6.86 -12.06 -17.48
CA HIS A 290 -7.60 -12.74 -18.52
C HIS A 290 -7.55 -14.25 -18.28
N GLU A 291 -8.61 -14.95 -18.66
CA GLU A 291 -8.61 -16.40 -18.69
C GLU A 291 -7.61 -16.90 -19.74
N ARG A 292 -7.13 -18.15 -19.60
CA ARG A 292 -6.13 -18.72 -20.53
C ARG A 292 -6.61 -18.80 -21.99
N ASP A 293 -7.90 -18.96 -22.18
CA ASP A 293 -8.56 -19.06 -23.49
C ASP A 293 -9.07 -17.71 -23.99
N PHE A 294 -8.82 -16.64 -23.26
CA PHE A 294 -9.28 -15.30 -23.61
C PHE A 294 -8.58 -14.78 -24.85
N GLN A 295 -9.39 -14.27 -25.79
CA GLN A 295 -8.90 -13.60 -27.00
C GLN A 295 -9.14 -12.10 -26.85
N PRO A 296 -8.11 -11.27 -26.72
CA PRO A 296 -8.27 -9.83 -26.63
C PRO A 296 -8.98 -9.25 -27.86
N THR A 297 -9.95 -8.39 -27.64
CA THR A 297 -10.66 -7.69 -28.72
C THR A 297 -9.96 -6.40 -29.14
N ARG A 298 -8.99 -5.94 -28.32
CA ARG A 298 -8.25 -4.69 -28.50
C ARG A 298 -6.83 -4.79 -27.90
N PRO A 299 -5.92 -3.86 -28.25
CA PRO A 299 -4.63 -3.75 -27.60
C PRO A 299 -4.80 -3.51 -26.09
N LEU A 300 -3.97 -4.17 -25.27
CA LEU A 300 -4.06 -4.12 -23.81
C LEU A 300 -3.99 -2.69 -23.22
N ARG A 301 -3.20 -1.79 -23.83
CA ARG A 301 -3.15 -0.38 -23.45
C ARG A 301 -4.52 0.33 -23.56
N GLU A 302 -5.38 -0.09 -24.50
CA GLU A 302 -6.73 0.45 -24.64
C GLU A 302 -7.64 -0.06 -23.50
N SER A 303 -7.50 -1.34 -23.11
CA SER A 303 -8.22 -1.88 -21.95
C SER A 303 -7.82 -1.19 -20.65
N LEU A 304 -6.52 -0.87 -20.47
CA LEU A 304 -6.04 -0.07 -19.34
C LEU A 304 -6.60 1.36 -19.36
N LYS A 305 -6.64 2.00 -20.55
CA LYS A 305 -7.19 3.35 -20.71
C LYS A 305 -8.67 3.40 -20.37
N LEU A 306 -9.46 2.47 -20.91
CA LEU A 306 -10.89 2.35 -20.60
C LEU A 306 -11.11 2.13 -19.10
N SER A 307 -10.29 1.28 -18.48
CA SER A 307 -10.33 1.03 -17.03
C SER A 307 -10.00 2.30 -16.24
N ARG A 308 -8.99 3.09 -16.65
CA ARG A 308 -8.64 4.36 -16.01
C ARG A 308 -9.75 5.39 -16.11
N GLU A 309 -10.36 5.52 -17.29
CA GLU A 309 -11.52 6.40 -17.52
C GLU A 309 -12.74 5.96 -16.71
N TYR A 310 -12.94 4.64 -16.56
CA TYR A 310 -14.00 4.09 -15.72
C TYR A 310 -13.79 4.43 -14.24
N VAL A 311 -12.57 4.26 -13.71
CA VAL A 311 -12.22 4.63 -12.33
C VAL A 311 -12.49 6.12 -12.10
N HIS A 312 -12.08 6.98 -13.03
CA HIS A 312 -12.37 8.41 -12.91
C HIS A 312 -13.88 8.69 -12.86
N ARG A 313 -14.67 8.05 -13.73
CA ARG A 313 -16.12 8.27 -13.82
C ARG A 313 -16.87 7.77 -12.60
N VAL A 314 -16.50 6.61 -12.05
CA VAL A 314 -17.26 5.92 -10.98
C VAL A 314 -16.77 6.29 -9.60
N PHE A 315 -15.45 6.39 -9.41
CA PHE A 315 -14.84 6.69 -8.11
C PHE A 315 -14.50 8.17 -7.92
N GLY A 316 -14.43 8.95 -9.01
CA GLY A 316 -14.05 10.37 -8.97
C GLY A 316 -12.53 10.61 -8.80
N TRP A 317 -11.73 9.58 -9.06
CA TRP A 317 -10.27 9.60 -8.85
C TRP A 317 -9.45 9.88 -10.11
#